data_e48c803921be51c8e73a3d8a86dd956e
#
_entry.id   e48c803921be51c8e73a3d8a86dd956e
#
_cell.length_a   1.000
_cell.length_b   1.000
_cell.length_c   1.000
_cell.angle_alpha   90.00
_cell.angle_beta   90.00
_cell.angle_gamma   90.00
#
_symmetry.space_group_name_H-M   'P 1'
#
loop_
_entity.id
_entity.type
_entity.pdbx_description
1 polymer ?
#
loop_
_entity_poly.entity_id
_entity_poly.type
_entity_poly.pdbx_seq_one_letter_code
_entity_poly.pdbx_strand_id
1 'polypeptide(L)'
;VIACSDGAFHYLKDKNFPLDKLDFISGDFDSHEGSDENIYHEKFIHTPDQDFTDFQKALDILKNHGVQKVDVYGGSGGEQDHFLGNLHVAFLFKNEMEITFFDEFSRYFFISKNFKIYEVEGKMISLLPFPFVEKISTKGLNWELFNEELSLTQRVGTRNFARENTVEITYENGDVLIFIGN
;
A
#
# COMPACT_ATOMS: atom_id res chain seq x y z
N VAL A 1 -0.08 4.92 15.94
CA VAL A 1 -0.71 3.61 16.12
C VAL A 1 0.11 2.58 15.36
N ILE A 2 0.43 1.45 15.98
CA ILE A 2 1.09 0.30 15.37
C ILE A 2 0.13 -0.89 15.49
N ALA A 3 -0.27 -1.44 14.35
CA ALA A 3 -1.22 -2.54 14.30
C ALA A 3 -0.72 -3.65 13.36
N CYS A 4 -1.20 -4.84 13.53
CA CYS A 4 -0.98 -5.92 12.57
C CYS A 4 -2.25 -6.76 12.37
N SER A 5 -2.32 -7.46 11.23
CA SER A 5 -3.29 -8.53 11.03
C SER A 5 -2.82 -9.81 11.73
N ASP A 6 -3.73 -10.73 11.91
CA ASP A 6 -3.52 -12.03 12.52
C ASP A 6 -2.32 -12.79 11.91
N GLY A 7 -2.31 -13.00 10.60
CA GLY A 7 -1.17 -13.67 9.93
C GLY A 7 0.17 -12.94 10.12
N ALA A 8 0.16 -11.61 10.19
CA ALA A 8 1.37 -10.82 10.44
C ALA A 8 1.88 -10.94 11.89
N PHE A 9 1.00 -11.20 12.85
CA PHE A 9 1.37 -11.36 14.26
C PHE A 9 2.39 -12.48 14.46
N HIS A 10 2.15 -13.66 13.88
CA HIS A 10 3.07 -14.78 13.96
C HIS A 10 4.43 -14.46 13.34
N TYR A 11 4.43 -13.81 12.17
CA TYR A 11 5.66 -13.35 11.52
C TYR A 11 6.46 -12.38 12.41
N LEU A 12 5.81 -11.40 13.01
CA LEU A 12 6.44 -10.43 13.91
C LEU A 12 7.02 -11.11 15.16
N LYS A 13 6.31 -12.10 15.72
CA LYS A 13 6.77 -12.91 16.85
C LYS A 13 8.03 -13.69 16.50
N ASP A 14 8.05 -14.36 15.35
CA ASP A 14 9.22 -15.13 14.88
C ASP A 14 10.44 -14.24 14.60
N LYS A 15 10.22 -12.97 14.21
CA LYS A 15 11.28 -11.97 14.01
C LYS A 15 11.68 -11.23 15.28
N ASN A 16 11.17 -11.63 16.46
CA ASN A 16 11.42 -10.97 17.74
C ASN A 16 11.05 -9.47 17.74
N PHE A 17 10.01 -9.10 17.02
CA PHE A 17 9.47 -7.75 17.12
C PHE A 17 8.90 -7.53 18.55
N PRO A 18 9.11 -6.33 19.15
CA PRO A 18 8.57 -6.05 20.48
C PRO A 18 7.04 -5.90 20.42
N LEU A 19 6.32 -7.02 20.63
CA LEU A 19 4.86 -7.12 20.50
C LEU A 19 4.09 -6.21 21.48
N ASP A 20 4.73 -5.81 22.57
CA ASP A 20 4.20 -4.81 23.51
C ASP A 20 3.95 -3.44 22.85
N LYS A 21 4.64 -3.13 21.75
CA LYS A 21 4.45 -1.89 20.97
C LYS A 21 3.24 -1.91 20.06
N LEU A 22 2.62 -3.08 19.81
CA LEU A 22 1.39 -3.14 19.04
C LEU A 22 0.25 -2.50 19.86
N ASP A 23 -0.53 -1.63 19.22
CA ASP A 23 -1.74 -1.05 19.81
C ASP A 23 -2.92 -2.02 19.65
N PHE A 24 -3.03 -2.69 18.50
CA PHE A 24 -4.01 -3.76 18.30
C PHE A 24 -3.57 -4.81 17.26
N ILE A 25 -4.22 -5.97 17.33
CA ILE A 25 -4.09 -7.09 16.40
C ILE A 25 -5.50 -7.44 15.93
N SER A 26 -5.77 -7.45 14.63
CA SER A 26 -7.09 -7.77 14.07
C SER A 26 -7.08 -9.05 13.24
N GLY A 27 -8.12 -9.85 13.38
CA GLY A 27 -8.29 -11.10 12.65
C GLY A 27 -9.42 -11.94 13.19
N ASP A 28 -9.63 -13.13 12.62
CA ASP A 28 -10.59 -14.12 13.14
C ASP A 28 -9.96 -15.10 14.14
N PHE A 29 -8.63 -15.08 14.23
CA PHE A 29 -7.83 -15.85 15.18
C PHE A 29 -8.02 -17.37 15.09
N ASP A 30 -8.42 -17.89 13.95
CA ASP A 30 -8.61 -19.33 13.73
C ASP A 30 -7.29 -20.12 13.72
N SER A 31 -6.17 -19.44 13.49
CA SER A 31 -4.81 -20.00 13.50
C SER A 31 -4.06 -19.86 14.83
N HIS A 32 -4.67 -19.26 15.87
CA HIS A 32 -4.02 -19.06 17.15
C HIS A 32 -4.08 -20.30 18.05
N GLU A 33 -2.92 -20.78 18.50
CA GLU A 33 -2.80 -21.76 19.59
C GLU A 33 -2.77 -21.01 20.93
N GLY A 34 -3.86 -21.04 21.64
CA GLY A 34 -4.27 -20.64 23.00
C GLY A 34 -3.34 -19.95 24.01
N SER A 35 -2.02 -19.93 23.80
CA SER A 35 -1.08 -19.32 24.76
C SER A 35 -0.89 -17.81 24.53
N ASP A 36 -1.07 -17.33 23.30
CA ASP A 36 -0.84 -15.94 22.95
C ASP A 36 -2.03 -15.05 23.31
N GLU A 37 -3.23 -15.58 23.27
CA GLU A 37 -4.46 -14.89 23.69
C GLU A 37 -4.39 -14.42 25.16
N ASN A 38 -3.76 -15.19 26.04
CA ASN A 38 -3.68 -14.87 27.46
C ASN A 38 -2.76 -13.67 27.75
N ILE A 39 -1.74 -13.44 26.89
CA ILE A 39 -0.74 -12.38 27.11
C ILE A 39 -1.15 -11.07 26.45
N TYR A 40 -1.79 -11.13 25.27
CA TYR A 40 -2.11 -9.97 24.45
C TYR A 40 -3.61 -9.76 24.25
N HIS A 41 -4.44 -10.44 25.01
CA HIS A 41 -5.90 -10.49 24.83
C HIS A 41 -6.55 -9.10 24.76
N GLU A 42 -6.05 -8.11 25.48
CA GLU A 42 -6.57 -6.74 25.43
C GLU A 42 -6.28 -6.02 24.10
N LYS A 43 -5.35 -6.55 23.30
CA LYS A 43 -4.96 -5.99 21.99
C LYS A 43 -5.66 -6.68 20.83
N PHE A 44 -6.28 -7.83 21.06
CA PHE A 44 -6.97 -8.58 20.00
C PHE A 44 -8.34 -7.97 19.71
N ILE A 45 -8.56 -7.62 18.44
CA ILE A 45 -9.87 -7.19 17.95
C ILE A 45 -10.38 -8.29 17.02
N HIS A 46 -11.37 -9.05 17.52
CA HIS A 46 -11.96 -10.14 16.74
C HIS A 46 -12.81 -9.61 15.59
N THR A 47 -12.44 -9.98 14.36
CA THR A 47 -13.09 -9.56 13.12
C THR A 47 -13.48 -10.79 12.28
N PRO A 48 -14.58 -11.50 12.65
CA PRO A 48 -14.94 -12.81 12.09
C PRO A 48 -15.51 -12.77 10.68
N ASP A 49 -15.79 -11.59 10.14
CA ASP A 49 -16.38 -11.43 8.81
C ASP A 49 -15.40 -11.98 7.74
N GLN A 50 -15.88 -12.94 6.94
CA GLN A 50 -15.10 -13.60 5.88
C GLN A 50 -15.28 -12.94 4.51
N ASP A 51 -16.17 -11.95 4.38
CA ASP A 51 -16.39 -11.22 3.12
C ASP A 51 -15.27 -10.19 2.86
N PHE A 52 -14.47 -9.85 3.88
CA PHE A 52 -13.40 -8.86 3.80
C PHE A 52 -12.06 -9.44 4.25
N THR A 53 -10.98 -8.99 3.61
CA THR A 53 -9.62 -9.36 4.01
C THR A 53 -9.25 -8.74 5.37
N ASP A 54 -8.33 -9.36 6.11
CA ASP A 54 -7.88 -8.81 7.40
C ASP A 54 -7.23 -7.44 7.23
N PHE A 55 -6.56 -7.19 6.10
CA PHE A 55 -6.02 -5.88 5.79
C PHE A 55 -7.13 -4.82 5.65
N GLN A 56 -8.24 -5.14 4.98
CA GLN A 56 -9.39 -4.23 4.87
C GLN A 56 -10.00 -3.95 6.24
N LYS A 57 -10.23 -5.00 7.03
CA LYS A 57 -10.78 -4.89 8.40
C LYS A 57 -9.88 -4.01 9.28
N ALA A 58 -8.55 -4.17 9.18
CA ALA A 58 -7.59 -3.35 9.92
C ALA A 58 -7.67 -1.86 9.51
N LEU A 59 -7.79 -1.57 8.21
CA LEU A 59 -7.95 -0.19 7.72
C LEU A 59 -9.28 0.43 8.18
N ASP A 60 -10.37 -0.32 8.21
CA ASP A 60 -11.66 0.16 8.74
C ASP A 60 -11.56 0.52 10.23
N ILE A 61 -10.85 -0.29 11.02
CA ILE A 61 -10.60 0.03 12.43
C ILE A 61 -9.79 1.34 12.53
N LEU A 62 -8.69 1.48 11.78
CA LEU A 62 -7.86 2.67 11.78
C LEU A 62 -8.64 3.92 11.35
N LYS A 63 -9.45 3.81 10.30
CA LYS A 63 -10.33 4.86 9.80
C LYS A 63 -11.32 5.32 10.89
N ASN A 64 -11.98 4.39 11.58
CA ASN A 64 -12.91 4.69 12.66
C ASN A 64 -12.23 5.37 13.85
N HIS A 65 -10.91 5.21 14.01
CA HIS A 65 -10.10 5.94 14.98
C HIS A 65 -9.55 7.29 14.44
N GLY A 66 -9.97 7.70 13.24
CA GLY A 66 -9.60 9.00 12.65
C GLY A 66 -8.21 9.02 12.03
N VAL A 67 -7.59 7.86 11.79
CA VAL A 67 -6.29 7.75 11.11
C VAL A 67 -6.46 8.09 9.64
N GLN A 68 -5.63 9.01 9.13
CA GLN A 68 -5.67 9.47 7.74
C GLN A 68 -4.47 9.01 6.91
N LYS A 69 -3.37 8.59 7.58
CA LYS A 69 -2.14 8.12 6.92
C LYS A 69 -1.72 6.78 7.48
N VAL A 70 -1.40 5.85 6.60
CA VAL A 70 -0.99 4.49 6.96
C VAL A 70 0.23 4.09 6.15
N ASP A 71 1.28 3.70 6.87
CA ASP A 71 2.47 3.07 6.31
C ASP A 71 2.34 1.55 6.48
N VAL A 72 2.37 0.82 5.38
CA VAL A 72 2.16 -0.62 5.33
C VAL A 72 3.46 -1.35 5.05
N TYR A 73 3.84 -2.26 5.93
CA TYR A 73 4.99 -3.16 5.78
C TYR A 73 4.50 -4.61 5.68
N GLY A 74 5.17 -5.41 4.86
CA GLY A 74 4.77 -6.81 4.64
C GLY A 74 3.54 -6.99 3.75
N GLY A 75 3.09 -5.93 3.04
CA GLY A 75 1.99 -6.02 2.09
C GLY A 75 2.34 -6.74 0.78
N SER A 76 3.62 -7.08 0.58
CA SER A 76 4.16 -7.84 -0.56
C SER A 76 5.22 -8.85 -0.09
N GLY A 77 5.70 -9.70 -1.01
CA GLY A 77 6.77 -10.68 -0.71
C GLY A 77 6.29 -12.03 -0.20
N GLY A 78 4.99 -12.21 0.00
CA GLY A 78 4.33 -13.48 0.29
C GLY A 78 3.54 -14.01 -0.90
N GLU A 79 2.35 -14.55 -0.65
CA GLU A 79 1.44 -15.03 -1.68
C GLU A 79 0.96 -13.88 -2.59
N GLN A 80 0.95 -14.13 -3.91
CA GLN A 80 0.73 -13.06 -4.90
C GLN A 80 -0.73 -12.59 -4.95
N ASP A 81 -1.69 -13.45 -4.67
CA ASP A 81 -3.09 -13.10 -4.55
C ASP A 81 -3.36 -12.18 -3.36
N HIS A 82 -2.69 -12.41 -2.22
CA HIS A 82 -2.71 -11.50 -1.09
C HIS A 82 -2.14 -10.13 -1.44
N PHE A 83 -1.01 -10.09 -2.18
CA PHE A 83 -0.46 -8.82 -2.67
C PHE A 83 -1.45 -8.06 -3.55
N LEU A 84 -2.09 -8.73 -4.52
CA LEU A 84 -3.11 -8.12 -5.38
C LEU A 84 -4.33 -7.69 -4.59
N GLY A 85 -4.77 -8.49 -3.62
CA GLY A 85 -5.83 -8.14 -2.68
C GLY A 85 -5.52 -6.88 -1.87
N ASN A 86 -4.29 -6.75 -1.38
CA ASN A 86 -3.84 -5.55 -0.65
C ASN A 86 -3.87 -4.30 -1.54
N LEU A 87 -3.46 -4.40 -2.81
CA LEU A 87 -3.57 -3.29 -3.76
C LEU A 87 -5.03 -2.93 -4.04
N HIS A 88 -5.91 -3.93 -4.20
CA HIS A 88 -7.35 -3.71 -4.36
C HIS A 88 -7.93 -2.95 -3.15
N VAL A 89 -7.62 -3.38 -1.95
CA VAL A 89 -8.08 -2.70 -0.72
C VAL A 89 -7.56 -1.27 -0.67
N ALA A 90 -6.27 -1.03 -0.92
CA ALA A 90 -5.71 0.32 -0.95
C ALA A 90 -6.40 1.20 -2.01
N PHE A 91 -6.79 0.63 -3.15
CA PHE A 91 -7.55 1.33 -4.17
C PHE A 91 -8.95 1.75 -3.67
N LEU A 92 -9.64 0.90 -2.92
CA LEU A 92 -10.93 1.24 -2.32
C LEU A 92 -10.83 2.42 -1.35
N PHE A 93 -9.76 2.47 -0.56
CA PHE A 93 -9.54 3.49 0.47
C PHE A 93 -8.82 4.76 -0.02
N LYS A 94 -8.33 4.83 -1.25
CA LYS A 94 -7.46 5.90 -1.76
C LYS A 94 -7.99 7.34 -1.62
N ASN A 95 -9.31 7.50 -1.53
CA ASN A 95 -9.95 8.81 -1.36
C ASN A 95 -10.22 9.14 0.11
N GLU A 96 -10.00 8.20 1.01
CA GLU A 96 -10.30 8.31 2.44
C GLU A 96 -9.03 8.32 3.30
N MET A 97 -7.99 7.63 2.85
CA MET A 97 -6.72 7.48 3.57
C MET A 97 -5.54 7.56 2.60
N GLU A 98 -4.43 8.14 3.06
CA GLU A 98 -3.13 8.07 2.40
C GLU A 98 -2.46 6.75 2.80
N ILE A 99 -2.41 5.76 1.91
CA ILE A 99 -1.82 4.45 2.17
C ILE A 99 -0.54 4.32 1.37
N THR A 100 0.59 4.13 2.06
CA THR A 100 1.90 3.91 1.44
C THR A 100 2.42 2.53 1.83
N PHE A 101 2.69 1.70 0.85
CA PHE A 101 3.38 0.42 1.04
C PHE A 101 4.89 0.60 0.95
N PHE A 102 5.60 -0.18 1.74
CA PHE A 102 7.05 -0.24 1.74
C PHE A 102 7.52 -1.69 1.58
N ASP A 103 8.42 -1.92 0.65
CA ASP A 103 9.15 -3.17 0.50
C ASP A 103 10.66 -2.93 0.40
N GLU A 104 11.45 -3.99 0.14
CA GLU A 104 12.90 -3.88 0.04
C GLU A 104 13.38 -3.09 -1.19
N PHE A 105 12.53 -2.89 -2.21
CA PHE A 105 12.89 -2.27 -3.48
C PHE A 105 12.34 -0.86 -3.64
N SER A 106 11.17 -0.57 -3.02
CA SER A 106 10.42 0.64 -3.29
C SER A 106 9.41 0.98 -2.19
N ARG A 107 8.93 2.21 -2.26
CA ARG A 107 7.64 2.59 -1.69
C ARG A 107 6.63 2.80 -2.81
N TYR A 108 5.34 2.47 -2.59
CA TYR A 108 4.32 2.61 -3.61
C TYR A 108 2.95 2.97 -3.03
N PHE A 109 2.21 3.80 -3.78
CA PHE A 109 0.91 4.33 -3.36
C PHE A 109 0.12 4.89 -4.56
N PHE A 110 -1.19 5.03 -4.42
CA PHE A 110 -2.03 5.70 -5.39
C PHE A 110 -1.84 7.21 -5.35
N ILE A 111 -1.69 7.86 -6.51
CA ILE A 111 -1.46 9.30 -6.61
C ILE A 111 -2.72 10.05 -7.06
N SER A 112 -2.81 11.33 -6.69
CA SER A 112 -3.83 12.24 -7.17
C SER A 112 -3.59 12.68 -8.62
N LYS A 113 -4.62 13.22 -9.28
CA LYS A 113 -4.57 13.67 -10.69
C LYS A 113 -3.53 14.75 -10.99
N ASN A 114 -3.13 15.51 -10.00
CA ASN A 114 -2.06 16.49 -10.07
C ASN A 114 -1.06 16.16 -8.96
N PHE A 115 -0.11 15.32 -9.28
CA PHE A 115 0.87 14.83 -8.31
C PHE A 115 2.25 15.43 -8.58
N LYS A 116 2.95 15.78 -7.51
CA LYS A 116 4.30 16.29 -7.56
C LYS A 116 5.12 15.71 -6.42
N ILE A 117 6.31 15.25 -6.73
CA ILE A 117 7.25 14.72 -5.76
C ILE A 117 8.62 15.34 -5.93
N TYR A 118 9.32 15.50 -4.83
CA TYR A 118 10.63 16.12 -4.72
C TYR A 118 11.67 15.11 -4.23
N GLU A 119 12.95 15.46 -4.42
CA GLU A 119 14.09 14.69 -3.94
C GLU A 119 14.16 13.27 -4.51
N VAL A 120 13.87 13.16 -5.82
CA VAL A 120 13.78 11.85 -6.51
C VAL A 120 14.80 11.69 -7.64
N GLU A 121 15.71 12.65 -7.87
CA GLU A 121 16.71 12.54 -8.92
C GLU A 121 17.50 11.22 -8.85
N GLY A 122 17.59 10.52 -9.99
CA GLY A 122 18.22 9.20 -10.12
C GLY A 122 17.37 8.03 -9.61
N LYS A 123 16.26 8.27 -8.91
CA LYS A 123 15.41 7.18 -8.43
C LYS A 123 14.61 6.54 -9.55
N MET A 124 14.40 5.23 -9.45
CA MET A 124 13.47 4.48 -10.29
C MET A 124 12.05 4.94 -10.01
N ILE A 125 11.31 5.24 -11.07
CA ILE A 125 9.89 5.60 -11.01
C ILE A 125 9.12 4.69 -11.96
N SER A 126 8.17 3.92 -11.43
CA SER A 126 7.23 3.16 -12.25
C SER A 126 5.81 3.69 -12.08
N LEU A 127 5.07 3.74 -13.17
CA LEU A 127 3.68 4.15 -13.20
C LEU A 127 2.84 2.97 -13.70
N LEU A 128 1.99 2.44 -12.82
CA LEU A 128 1.07 1.36 -13.15
C LEU A 128 -0.35 1.94 -13.21
N PRO A 129 -1.03 1.90 -14.38
CA PRO A 129 -2.44 2.29 -14.46
C PRO A 129 -3.31 1.28 -13.69
N PHE A 130 -4.39 1.77 -13.04
CA PHE A 130 -5.23 0.88 -12.23
C PHE A 130 -6.74 1.13 -12.46
N PRO A 131 -7.39 0.41 -13.39
CA PRO A 131 -6.80 -0.45 -14.42
C PRO A 131 -6.33 0.32 -15.66
N PHE A 132 -6.66 1.58 -15.78
CA PHE A 132 -6.30 2.47 -16.89
C PHE A 132 -6.05 3.89 -16.40
N VAL A 133 -5.39 4.70 -17.23
CA VAL A 133 -5.26 6.15 -17.07
C VAL A 133 -5.25 6.81 -18.43
N GLU A 134 -5.97 7.92 -18.55
CA GLU A 134 -6.11 8.70 -19.78
C GLU A 134 -5.47 10.08 -19.62
N LYS A 135 -4.92 10.57 -20.74
CA LYS A 135 -4.27 11.88 -20.86
C LYS A 135 -3.19 12.11 -19.83
N ILE A 136 -2.42 11.05 -19.55
CA ILE A 136 -1.29 11.16 -18.62
C ILE A 136 -0.14 11.92 -19.28
N SER A 137 0.40 12.88 -18.55
CA SER A 137 1.61 13.61 -18.89
C SER A 137 2.56 13.62 -17.71
N THR A 138 3.86 13.51 -17.99
CA THR A 138 4.90 13.52 -16.97
C THR A 138 5.99 14.53 -17.32
N LYS A 139 6.64 15.09 -16.29
CA LYS A 139 7.79 15.95 -16.42
C LYS A 139 8.85 15.55 -15.40
N GLY A 140 10.11 15.64 -15.81
CA GLY A 140 11.26 15.30 -14.96
C GLY A 140 11.67 13.83 -15.02
N LEU A 141 11.07 13.02 -15.90
CA LEU A 141 11.45 11.64 -16.16
C LEU A 141 12.36 11.50 -17.39
N ASN A 142 13.12 10.40 -17.49
CA ASN A 142 13.93 10.11 -18.67
C ASN A 142 13.07 9.89 -19.93
N TRP A 143 11.95 9.18 -19.76
CA TRP A 143 10.95 8.94 -20.82
C TRP A 143 9.64 9.59 -20.42
N GLU A 144 9.47 10.83 -20.85
CA GLU A 144 8.27 11.62 -20.54
C GLU A 144 7.07 11.16 -21.35
N LEU A 145 5.90 11.27 -20.77
CA LEU A 145 4.61 11.00 -21.40
C LEU A 145 3.95 12.35 -21.74
N PHE A 146 3.28 12.43 -22.89
CA PHE A 146 2.62 13.63 -23.36
C PHE A 146 1.19 13.31 -23.80
N ASN A 147 0.22 13.51 -22.91
CA ASN A 147 -1.19 13.29 -23.18
C ASN A 147 -1.50 11.87 -23.70
N GLU A 148 -0.89 10.86 -23.06
CA GLU A 148 -0.95 9.47 -23.48
C GLU A 148 -1.97 8.66 -22.69
N GLU A 149 -2.19 7.41 -23.10
CA GLU A 149 -3.02 6.44 -22.40
C GLU A 149 -2.16 5.26 -21.94
N LEU A 150 -2.38 4.81 -20.69
CA LEU A 150 -1.80 3.56 -20.17
C LEU A 150 -2.93 2.67 -19.67
N SER A 151 -2.77 1.36 -19.80
CA SER A 151 -3.72 0.40 -19.25
C SER A 151 -3.05 -0.94 -18.95
N LEU A 152 -3.59 -1.69 -17.98
CA LEU A 152 -3.11 -3.04 -17.65
C LEU A 152 -3.26 -4.03 -18.81
N THR A 153 -4.13 -3.74 -19.77
CA THR A 153 -4.37 -4.60 -20.95
C THR A 153 -3.52 -4.22 -22.16
N GLN A 154 -2.73 -3.14 -22.10
CA GLN A 154 -1.93 -2.66 -23.22
C GLN A 154 -0.50 -2.29 -22.80
N ARG A 155 -0.29 -1.04 -22.37
CA ARG A 155 1.01 -0.51 -21.99
C ARG A 155 1.01 0.04 -20.58
N VAL A 156 2.07 -0.27 -19.85
CA VAL A 156 2.36 0.27 -18.51
C VAL A 156 3.64 1.11 -18.54
N GLY A 157 3.82 1.98 -17.56
CA GLY A 157 4.98 2.88 -17.46
C GLY A 157 6.02 2.39 -16.44
N THR A 158 6.51 1.16 -16.58
CA THR A 158 7.44 0.58 -15.60
C THR A 158 8.91 0.94 -15.87
N ARG A 159 9.71 1.02 -14.80
CA ARG A 159 11.18 1.17 -14.80
C ARG A 159 11.70 2.41 -15.54
N ASN A 160 11.00 3.53 -15.42
CA ASN A 160 11.52 4.84 -15.74
C ASN A 160 12.44 5.35 -14.62
N PHE A 161 13.10 6.47 -14.83
CA PHE A 161 13.98 7.10 -13.83
C PHE A 161 13.74 8.61 -13.80
N ALA A 162 13.78 9.19 -12.61
CA ALA A 162 13.75 10.62 -12.45
C ALA A 162 15.06 11.23 -12.95
N ARG A 163 14.98 12.11 -13.96
CA ARG A 163 16.11 12.88 -14.50
C ARG A 163 16.32 14.17 -13.72
N GLU A 164 15.26 14.66 -13.09
CA GLU A 164 15.25 15.91 -12.33
C GLU A 164 14.94 15.62 -10.86
N ASN A 165 15.30 16.54 -9.98
CA ASN A 165 14.98 16.44 -8.55
C ASN A 165 13.50 16.46 -8.26
N THR A 166 12.69 16.96 -9.21
CA THR A 166 11.24 17.05 -9.12
C THR A 166 10.59 16.29 -10.26
N VAL A 167 9.62 15.44 -9.95
CA VAL A 167 8.77 14.77 -10.95
C VAL A 167 7.34 15.24 -10.78
N GLU A 168 6.73 15.66 -11.89
CA GLU A 168 5.32 16.05 -11.96
C GLU A 168 4.56 15.06 -12.84
N ILE A 169 3.35 14.67 -12.39
CA ILE A 169 2.47 13.74 -13.10
C ILE A 169 1.06 14.33 -13.08
N THR A 170 0.47 14.45 -14.25
CA THR A 170 -0.92 14.91 -14.40
C THR A 170 -1.70 13.94 -15.26
N TYR A 171 -2.99 13.74 -14.96
CA TYR A 171 -3.89 12.91 -15.78
C TYR A 171 -5.36 13.33 -15.58
N GLU A 172 -6.25 12.97 -16.51
CA GLU A 172 -7.66 13.36 -16.44
C GLU A 172 -8.56 12.25 -15.85
N ASN A 173 -8.47 11.05 -16.37
CA ASN A 173 -9.34 9.93 -15.96
C ASN A 173 -8.52 8.71 -15.56
N GLY A 174 -9.13 7.84 -14.76
CA GLY A 174 -8.48 6.64 -14.24
C GLY A 174 -7.66 6.89 -13.01
N ASP A 175 -6.75 5.95 -12.71
CA ASP A 175 -5.92 5.96 -11.51
C ASP A 175 -4.51 5.44 -11.80
N VAL A 176 -3.56 5.91 -11.02
CA VAL A 176 -2.15 5.55 -11.14
C VAL A 176 -1.60 5.11 -9.80
N LEU A 177 -1.03 3.92 -9.76
CA LEU A 177 -0.17 3.43 -8.69
C LEU A 177 1.28 3.77 -9.06
N ILE A 178 1.95 4.58 -8.25
CA ILE A 178 3.37 4.93 -8.43
C ILE A 178 4.25 4.02 -7.57
N PHE A 179 5.39 3.61 -8.12
CA PHE A 179 6.48 2.95 -7.38
C PHE A 179 7.71 3.86 -7.45
N ILE A 180 8.32 4.12 -6.32
CA ILE A 180 9.51 4.95 -6.18
C ILE A 180 10.60 4.10 -5.54
N GLY A 181 11.69 3.88 -6.26
CA GLY A 181 12.84 3.10 -5.77
C GLY A 181 13.48 3.73 -4.53
N ASN A 182 14.03 2.86 -3.67
CA ASN A 182 14.74 3.25 -2.45
C ASN A 182 16.07 3.98 -2.74
#